data_71a1aad338a35f358b9f26e50704faa8
#
_entry.id   71a1aad338a35f358b9f26e50704faa8
#
_cell.length_a   1.000
_cell.length_b   1.000
_cell.length_c   1.000
_cell.angle_alpha   90.00
_cell.angle_beta   90.00
_cell.angle_gamma   90.00
#
_symmetry.space_group_name_H-M   'P 1'
#
loop_
_entity.id
_entity.type
_entity.pdbx_description
1 polymer ?
#
loop_
_entity_poly.entity_id
_entity_poly.type
_entity_poly.pdbx_seq_one_letter_code
_entity_poly.pdbx_strand_id
1 'polypeptide(L)'
;MDFDEAAKKAPPGWRHFTAQDIARLPEAVRAHELARVPSGETEERVLRALFWTLVYHLEPQRWDELAGFEPIHPGVIDLLPPEVGTAVDVGSGSGRLTTHLVKRSRRTVAVEPSAGLRGLLRQRLPEVEVIAGWAERLPVHDGWSELTAACGAFGPDPAILAELRRITARGGTIALISPEEPEWFEANGWRRMSFPPAAPPPHPARLDEFFGPLDPPHEIVMMRAG
;
A
#
# COMPACT_ATOMS: atom_id res chain seq x y z
N MET A 1 15.75 -18.13 10.96
CA MET A 1 15.39 -16.97 11.79
C MET A 1 14.72 -17.51 13.05
N ASP A 2 15.19 -17.09 14.22
CA ASP A 2 14.55 -17.41 15.50
C ASP A 2 13.45 -16.38 15.75
N PHE A 3 12.20 -16.83 15.88
CA PHE A 3 11.03 -15.96 16.10
C PHE A 3 11.11 -15.17 17.41
N ASP A 4 11.76 -15.74 18.44
CA ASP A 4 11.92 -15.07 19.74
C ASP A 4 12.96 -13.93 19.69
N GLU A 5 14.01 -14.08 18.88
CA GLU A 5 14.95 -12.98 18.62
C GLU A 5 14.32 -11.90 17.73
N ALA A 6 13.53 -12.29 16.75
CA ALA A 6 12.77 -11.39 15.90
C ALA A 6 11.83 -10.50 16.72
N ALA A 7 11.17 -11.06 17.74
CA ALA A 7 10.24 -10.32 18.60
C ALA A 7 10.86 -9.12 19.35
N LYS A 8 12.19 -9.04 19.43
CA LYS A 8 12.88 -7.90 20.07
C LYS A 8 13.00 -6.67 19.18
N LYS A 9 12.92 -6.84 17.87
CA LYS A 9 13.16 -5.80 16.85
C LYS A 9 11.93 -5.49 15.99
N ALA A 10 10.92 -6.36 16.01
CA ALA A 10 9.70 -6.23 15.25
C ALA A 10 8.65 -5.38 15.99
N PRO A 11 7.57 -4.92 15.31
CA PRO A 11 6.42 -4.31 15.97
C PRO A 11 5.86 -5.22 17.09
N PRO A 12 5.27 -4.65 18.15
CA PRO A 12 4.78 -5.43 19.31
C PRO A 12 3.87 -6.61 18.92
N GLY A 13 3.04 -6.43 17.91
CA GLY A 13 2.14 -7.46 17.38
C GLY A 13 2.83 -8.67 16.74
N TRP A 14 4.14 -8.61 16.51
CA TRP A 14 4.89 -9.77 16.05
C TRP A 14 4.67 -11.01 16.92
N ARG A 15 4.53 -10.79 18.24
CA ARG A 15 4.31 -11.87 19.22
C ARG A 15 2.94 -12.54 19.10
N HIS A 16 2.04 -11.97 18.31
CA HIS A 16 0.75 -12.58 17.95
C HIS A 16 0.93 -13.73 16.96
N PHE A 17 2.02 -13.73 16.20
CA PHE A 17 2.33 -14.73 15.19
C PHE A 17 3.37 -15.74 15.68
N THR A 18 3.34 -16.91 15.06
CA THR A 18 4.30 -18.01 15.28
C THR A 18 4.93 -18.44 13.96
N ALA A 19 6.01 -19.21 14.00
CA ALA A 19 6.60 -19.78 12.79
C ALA A 19 5.61 -20.63 11.95
N GLN A 20 4.58 -21.20 12.59
CA GLN A 20 3.54 -21.96 11.90
C GLN A 20 2.61 -21.06 11.05
N ASP A 21 2.48 -19.79 11.38
CA ASP A 21 1.64 -18.86 10.63
C ASP A 21 2.19 -18.57 9.24
N ILE A 22 3.51 -18.69 9.05
CA ILE A 22 4.12 -18.62 7.71
C ILE A 22 3.57 -19.74 6.81
N ALA A 23 3.35 -20.94 7.34
CA ALA A 23 2.78 -22.04 6.58
C ALA A 23 1.29 -21.84 6.24
N ARG A 24 0.58 -20.97 6.96
CA ARG A 24 -0.82 -20.61 6.68
C ARG A 24 -0.96 -19.61 5.53
N LEU A 25 0.11 -18.89 5.18
CA LEU A 25 0.10 -18.01 4.03
C LEU A 25 -0.16 -18.84 2.74
N PRO A 26 -0.94 -18.33 1.78
CA PRO A 26 -1.10 -18.97 0.48
C PRO A 26 0.26 -19.22 -0.18
N GLU A 27 0.41 -20.34 -0.89
CA GLU A 27 1.67 -20.71 -1.53
C GLU A 27 2.21 -19.62 -2.47
N ALA A 28 1.34 -19.01 -3.27
CA ALA A 28 1.71 -17.91 -4.16
C ALA A 28 2.25 -16.69 -3.40
N VAL A 29 1.69 -16.37 -2.22
CA VAL A 29 2.17 -15.28 -1.35
C VAL A 29 3.54 -15.64 -0.78
N ARG A 30 3.71 -16.84 -0.26
CA ARG A 30 5.01 -17.29 0.27
C ARG A 30 6.09 -17.26 -0.81
N ALA A 31 5.78 -17.77 -2.00
CA ALA A 31 6.73 -17.78 -3.10
C ALA A 31 7.12 -16.35 -3.54
N HIS A 32 6.18 -15.41 -3.55
CA HIS A 32 6.42 -14.03 -3.93
C HIS A 32 7.17 -13.25 -2.84
N GLU A 33 6.61 -13.19 -1.63
CA GLU A 33 7.13 -12.34 -0.55
C GLU A 33 8.44 -12.86 0.05
N LEU A 34 8.56 -14.18 0.24
CA LEU A 34 9.79 -14.76 0.82
C LEU A 34 10.95 -14.81 -0.18
N ALA A 35 10.66 -14.90 -1.49
CA ALA A 35 11.70 -14.85 -2.52
C ALA A 35 12.29 -13.45 -2.74
N ARG A 36 11.58 -12.41 -2.30
CA ARG A 36 12.00 -11.01 -2.46
C ARG A 36 12.91 -10.49 -1.36
N VAL A 37 13.23 -11.31 -0.36
CA VAL A 37 14.21 -10.92 0.66
C VAL A 37 15.60 -10.88 0.01
N PRO A 38 16.15 -9.69 -0.31
CA PRO A 38 17.45 -9.61 -0.94
C PRO A 38 18.54 -10.14 -0.01
N SER A 39 19.52 -10.82 -0.57
CA SER A 39 20.74 -11.13 0.18
C SER A 39 21.45 -9.83 0.56
N GLY A 40 21.62 -9.58 1.87
CA GLY A 40 22.26 -8.37 2.39
C GLY A 40 21.33 -7.33 3.04
N GLU A 41 20.01 -7.56 2.99
CA GLU A 41 19.07 -6.76 3.80
C GLU A 41 19.30 -6.98 5.29
N THR A 42 19.07 -5.93 6.07
CA THR A 42 19.14 -6.03 7.54
C THR A 42 18.04 -6.97 8.04
N GLU A 43 18.35 -7.75 9.08
CA GLU A 43 17.40 -8.65 9.72
C GLU A 43 16.11 -7.94 10.13
N GLU A 44 16.23 -6.70 10.62
CA GLU A 44 15.09 -5.86 11.00
C GLU A 44 14.15 -5.56 9.83
N ARG A 45 14.69 -5.22 8.66
CA ARG A 45 13.90 -4.91 7.46
C ARG A 45 13.14 -6.14 6.95
N VAL A 46 13.80 -7.30 6.98
CA VAL A 46 13.19 -8.60 6.64
C VAL A 46 12.04 -8.94 7.59
N LEU A 47 12.26 -8.76 8.89
CA LEU A 47 11.25 -9.04 9.91
C LEU A 47 10.04 -8.12 9.80
N ARG A 48 10.29 -6.84 9.53
CA ARG A 48 9.22 -5.86 9.31
C ARG A 48 8.37 -6.21 8.08
N ALA A 49 9.01 -6.55 6.96
CA ALA A 49 8.30 -6.97 5.75
C ALA A 49 7.46 -8.23 5.99
N LEU A 50 8.01 -9.23 6.68
CA LEU A 50 7.30 -10.44 7.02
C LEU A 50 6.13 -10.20 7.98
N PHE A 51 6.28 -9.30 8.95
CA PHE A 51 5.20 -8.90 9.86
C PHE A 51 4.01 -8.34 9.06
N TRP A 52 4.25 -7.41 8.16
CA TRP A 52 3.20 -6.82 7.34
C TRP A 52 2.55 -7.84 6.41
N THR A 53 3.34 -8.75 5.81
CA THR A 53 2.81 -9.86 5.02
C THR A 53 1.84 -10.73 5.83
N LEU A 54 2.20 -11.09 7.06
CA LEU A 54 1.33 -11.86 7.95
C LEU A 54 0.05 -11.09 8.29
N VAL A 55 0.17 -9.81 8.61
CA VAL A 55 -0.99 -8.94 8.90
C VAL A 55 -1.93 -8.85 7.70
N TYR A 56 -1.44 -8.52 6.52
CA TYR A 56 -2.28 -8.35 5.34
C TYR A 56 -3.04 -9.61 4.94
N HIS A 57 -2.42 -10.77 5.11
CA HIS A 57 -2.99 -12.03 4.65
C HIS A 57 -3.73 -12.82 5.73
N LEU A 58 -3.34 -12.73 6.99
CA LEU A 58 -3.93 -13.50 8.08
C LEU A 58 -4.82 -12.66 9.03
N GLU A 59 -4.59 -11.35 9.09
CA GLU A 59 -5.31 -10.41 9.97
C GLU A 59 -5.85 -9.19 9.20
N PRO A 60 -6.53 -9.37 8.03
CA PRO A 60 -6.95 -8.26 7.19
C PRO A 60 -7.91 -7.27 7.88
N GLN A 61 -8.72 -7.75 8.83
CA GLN A 61 -9.62 -6.89 9.61
C GLN A 61 -8.84 -5.96 10.55
N ARG A 62 -7.73 -6.46 11.11
CA ARG A 62 -6.86 -5.67 11.98
C ARG A 62 -6.13 -4.59 11.19
N TRP A 63 -5.69 -4.92 9.97
CA TRP A 63 -5.16 -3.93 9.03
C TRP A 63 -6.21 -2.89 8.64
N ASP A 64 -7.44 -3.33 8.32
CA ASP A 64 -8.52 -2.42 7.95
C ASP A 64 -8.87 -1.45 9.08
N GLU A 65 -8.83 -1.91 10.33
CA GLU A 65 -9.00 -1.06 11.49
C GLU A 65 -7.89 -0.01 11.58
N LEU A 66 -6.61 -0.42 11.47
CA LEU A 66 -5.47 0.51 11.46
C LEU A 66 -5.62 1.56 10.37
N ALA A 67 -5.91 1.13 9.14
CA ALA A 67 -6.06 2.01 7.98
C ALA A 67 -7.16 3.07 8.17
N GLY A 68 -8.16 2.80 9.00
CA GLY A 68 -9.19 3.76 9.38
C GLY A 68 -8.67 4.91 10.27
N PHE A 69 -7.57 4.70 10.96
CA PHE A 69 -6.92 5.71 11.83
C PHE A 69 -5.68 6.36 11.21
N GLU A 70 -5.31 5.97 10.00
CA GLU A 70 -4.25 6.58 9.19
C GLU A 70 -4.83 7.25 7.94
N PRO A 71 -5.55 8.37 8.07
CA PRO A 71 -6.20 9.01 6.94
C PRO A 71 -5.19 9.63 5.96
N ILE A 72 -5.63 9.80 4.72
CA ILE A 72 -4.89 10.62 3.75
C ILE A 72 -5.23 12.08 4.01
N HIS A 73 -4.21 12.96 4.06
CA HIS A 73 -4.41 14.39 4.26
C HIS A 73 -5.30 14.97 3.13
N PRO A 74 -6.34 15.76 3.44
CA PRO A 74 -7.24 16.29 2.43
C PRO A 74 -6.52 17.02 1.29
N GLY A 75 -5.50 17.83 1.62
CA GLY A 75 -4.70 18.52 0.62
C GLY A 75 -3.97 17.60 -0.36
N VAL A 76 -3.57 16.38 0.06
CA VAL A 76 -3.00 15.37 -0.85
C VAL A 76 -4.07 14.90 -1.84
N ILE A 77 -5.28 14.66 -1.35
CA ILE A 77 -6.41 14.26 -2.19
C ILE A 77 -6.79 15.37 -3.18
N ASP A 78 -6.74 16.63 -2.77
CA ASP A 78 -7.07 17.77 -3.63
C ASP A 78 -6.05 17.99 -4.75
N LEU A 79 -4.83 17.47 -4.62
CA LEU A 79 -3.80 17.50 -5.68
C LEU A 79 -4.03 16.44 -6.77
N LEU A 80 -4.81 15.41 -6.50
CA LEU A 80 -5.14 14.39 -7.51
C LEU A 80 -6.05 15.03 -8.58
N PRO A 81 -5.95 14.60 -9.86
CA PRO A 81 -6.86 15.05 -10.90
C PRO A 81 -8.32 14.98 -10.44
N PRO A 82 -9.09 16.06 -10.59
CA PRO A 82 -10.45 16.15 -10.04
C PRO A 82 -11.45 15.25 -10.79
N GLU A 83 -11.18 14.99 -12.08
CA GLU A 83 -12.03 14.15 -12.93
C GLU A 83 -11.17 13.42 -13.97
N VAL A 84 -11.29 12.08 -14.02
CA VAL A 84 -10.64 11.22 -15.01
C VAL A 84 -11.62 10.16 -15.52
N GLY A 85 -11.38 9.61 -16.71
CA GLY A 85 -12.16 8.48 -17.23
C GLY A 85 -11.87 7.20 -16.46
N THR A 86 -10.60 6.96 -16.19
CA THR A 86 -10.11 5.69 -15.59
C THR A 86 -9.05 5.93 -14.51
N ALA A 87 -9.18 5.23 -13.39
CA ALA A 87 -8.20 5.24 -12.31
C ALA A 87 -7.81 3.81 -11.88
N VAL A 88 -6.56 3.64 -11.47
CA VAL A 88 -6.06 2.40 -10.86
C VAL A 88 -5.47 2.69 -9.49
N ASP A 89 -5.94 1.96 -8.47
CA ASP A 89 -5.37 1.94 -7.12
C ASP A 89 -4.50 0.69 -6.96
N VAL A 90 -3.19 0.87 -6.81
CA VAL A 90 -2.19 -0.22 -6.74
C VAL A 90 -1.79 -0.47 -5.29
N GLY A 91 -1.96 -1.70 -4.83
CA GLY A 91 -1.83 -2.03 -3.41
C GLY A 91 -2.97 -1.40 -2.61
N SER A 92 -4.21 -1.57 -3.12
CA SER A 92 -5.39 -0.84 -2.63
C SER A 92 -5.79 -1.17 -1.19
N GLY A 93 -5.26 -2.26 -0.63
CA GLY A 93 -5.64 -2.71 0.71
C GLY A 93 -7.14 -2.92 0.82
N SER A 94 -7.72 -2.43 1.91
CA SER A 94 -9.17 -2.43 2.13
C SER A 94 -9.89 -1.20 1.54
N GLY A 95 -9.19 -0.34 0.76
CA GLY A 95 -9.80 0.73 -0.03
C GLY A 95 -9.64 2.15 0.52
N ARG A 96 -8.65 2.41 1.38
CA ARG A 96 -8.39 3.76 1.94
C ARG A 96 -8.29 4.81 0.82
N LEU A 97 -7.44 4.60 -0.18
CA LEU A 97 -7.32 5.50 -1.33
C LEU A 97 -8.47 5.31 -2.31
N THR A 98 -8.91 4.08 -2.54
CA THR A 98 -9.98 3.76 -3.51
C THR A 98 -11.25 4.58 -3.25
N THR A 99 -11.63 4.83 -1.96
CA THR A 99 -12.79 5.65 -1.58
C THR A 99 -12.73 7.09 -2.10
N HIS A 100 -11.53 7.60 -2.38
CA HIS A 100 -11.33 8.92 -2.98
C HIS A 100 -11.29 8.86 -4.50
N LEU A 101 -10.74 7.77 -5.08
CA LEU A 101 -10.63 7.62 -6.53
C LEU A 101 -11.98 7.41 -7.20
N VAL A 102 -12.90 6.68 -6.59
CA VAL A 102 -14.28 6.48 -7.12
C VAL A 102 -15.05 7.79 -7.28
N LYS A 103 -14.72 8.81 -6.50
CA LYS A 103 -15.33 10.15 -6.59
C LYS A 103 -14.73 11.01 -7.70
N ARG A 104 -13.62 10.57 -8.31
CA ARG A 104 -12.82 11.31 -9.29
C ARG A 104 -12.72 10.61 -10.63
N SER A 105 -13.18 9.36 -10.74
CA SER A 105 -13.11 8.60 -11.97
C SER A 105 -14.46 7.99 -12.32
N ARG A 106 -14.68 7.82 -13.62
CA ARG A 106 -15.87 7.11 -14.12
C ARG A 106 -15.74 5.61 -13.92
N ARG A 107 -14.51 5.10 -13.89
CA ARG A 107 -14.20 3.69 -13.69
C ARG A 107 -12.92 3.55 -12.87
N THR A 108 -13.03 2.85 -11.75
CA THR A 108 -11.90 2.55 -10.86
C THR A 108 -11.62 1.06 -10.85
N VAL A 109 -10.34 0.70 -11.01
CA VAL A 109 -9.81 -0.65 -10.77
C VAL A 109 -8.92 -0.60 -9.53
N ALA A 110 -9.11 -1.54 -8.62
CA ALA A 110 -8.28 -1.73 -7.44
C ALA A 110 -7.50 -3.05 -7.55
N VAL A 111 -6.18 -2.98 -7.42
CA VAL A 111 -5.30 -4.16 -7.49
C VAL A 111 -4.71 -4.42 -6.11
N GLU A 112 -4.94 -5.63 -5.57
CA GLU A 112 -4.53 -5.99 -4.21
C GLU A 112 -4.19 -7.50 -4.13
N PRO A 113 -3.01 -7.91 -3.62
CA PRO A 113 -2.65 -9.33 -3.52
C PRO A 113 -3.39 -10.08 -2.41
N SER A 114 -3.79 -9.43 -1.30
CA SER A 114 -4.49 -10.10 -0.20
C SER A 114 -5.95 -10.39 -0.51
N ALA A 115 -6.35 -11.66 -0.46
CA ALA A 115 -7.74 -12.06 -0.66
C ALA A 115 -8.67 -11.50 0.43
N GLY A 116 -8.20 -11.41 1.67
CA GLY A 116 -8.97 -10.85 2.79
C GLY A 116 -9.23 -9.36 2.60
N LEU A 117 -8.20 -8.58 2.25
CA LEU A 117 -8.34 -7.14 2.00
C LEU A 117 -9.24 -6.87 0.78
N ARG A 118 -9.08 -7.64 -0.32
CA ARG A 118 -10.03 -7.56 -1.46
C ARG A 118 -11.46 -7.83 -1.04
N GLY A 119 -11.67 -8.79 -0.13
CA GLY A 119 -13.00 -9.09 0.41
C GLY A 119 -13.63 -7.89 1.13
N LEU A 120 -12.86 -7.22 1.99
CA LEU A 120 -13.28 -6.01 2.69
C LEU A 120 -13.55 -4.85 1.72
N LEU A 121 -12.67 -4.66 0.73
CA LEU A 121 -12.85 -3.62 -0.29
C LEU A 121 -14.12 -3.82 -1.11
N ARG A 122 -14.42 -5.05 -1.57
CA ARG A 122 -15.66 -5.36 -2.30
C ARG A 122 -16.93 -5.13 -1.49
N GLN A 123 -16.87 -5.36 -0.18
CA GLN A 123 -18.00 -5.05 0.71
C GLN A 123 -18.21 -3.55 0.87
N ARG A 124 -17.10 -2.78 0.94
CA ARG A 124 -17.13 -1.32 1.11
C ARG A 124 -17.53 -0.58 -0.17
N LEU A 125 -17.02 -1.02 -1.31
CA LEU A 125 -17.18 -0.37 -2.62
C LEU A 125 -17.57 -1.42 -3.68
N PRO A 126 -18.82 -1.89 -3.69
CA PRO A 126 -19.27 -2.97 -4.58
C PRO A 126 -19.21 -2.59 -6.07
N GLU A 127 -19.18 -1.31 -6.40
CA GLU A 127 -19.05 -0.79 -7.76
C GLU A 127 -17.62 -0.84 -8.33
N VAL A 128 -16.61 -1.07 -7.48
CA VAL A 128 -15.21 -1.11 -7.88
C VAL A 128 -14.83 -2.48 -8.43
N GLU A 129 -14.13 -2.50 -9.55
CA GLU A 129 -13.49 -3.71 -10.07
C GLU A 129 -12.25 -4.04 -9.25
N VAL A 130 -12.33 -5.06 -8.38
CA VAL A 130 -11.25 -5.47 -7.48
C VAL A 130 -10.57 -6.72 -8.00
N ILE A 131 -9.29 -6.61 -8.37
CA ILE A 131 -8.50 -7.64 -9.04
C ILE A 131 -7.35 -8.11 -8.14
N ALA A 132 -7.03 -9.40 -8.19
CA ALA A 132 -5.84 -9.94 -7.56
C ALA A 132 -4.60 -9.63 -8.42
N GLY A 133 -3.54 -9.10 -7.80
CA GLY A 133 -2.29 -8.84 -8.51
C GLY A 133 -1.23 -8.22 -7.61
N TRP A 134 0.02 -8.33 -8.05
CA TRP A 134 1.18 -7.65 -7.47
C TRP A 134 1.59 -6.46 -8.33
N ALA A 135 2.21 -5.48 -7.71
CA ALA A 135 2.59 -4.23 -8.36
C ALA A 135 3.65 -4.40 -9.47
N GLU A 136 4.45 -5.48 -9.41
CA GLU A 136 5.47 -5.81 -10.43
C GLU A 136 4.90 -6.42 -11.71
N ARG A 137 3.63 -6.80 -11.69
CA ARG A 137 2.91 -7.34 -12.84
C ARG A 137 1.42 -7.07 -12.71
N LEU A 138 1.04 -5.87 -13.08
CA LEU A 138 -0.35 -5.41 -12.95
C LEU A 138 -1.24 -6.04 -14.03
N PRO A 139 -2.38 -6.65 -13.65
CA PRO A 139 -3.34 -7.23 -14.59
C PRO A 139 -4.20 -6.14 -15.26
N VAL A 140 -3.57 -5.12 -15.78
CA VAL A 140 -4.17 -3.95 -16.43
C VAL A 140 -3.49 -3.73 -17.77
N HIS A 141 -4.25 -3.37 -18.81
CA HIS A 141 -3.73 -3.12 -20.16
C HIS A 141 -2.82 -1.89 -20.20
N ASP A 142 -1.90 -1.88 -21.18
CA ASP A 142 -1.01 -0.75 -21.43
C ASP A 142 -1.82 0.52 -21.70
N GLY A 143 -1.41 1.63 -21.05
CA GLY A 143 -2.02 2.93 -21.25
C GLY A 143 -3.50 3.04 -20.87
N TRP A 144 -4.01 2.12 -20.05
CA TRP A 144 -5.43 2.13 -19.70
C TRP A 144 -5.79 3.20 -18.68
N SER A 145 -4.90 3.53 -17.76
CA SER A 145 -5.17 4.40 -16.61
C SER A 145 -4.83 5.86 -16.87
N GLU A 146 -5.78 6.76 -16.71
CA GLU A 146 -5.51 8.21 -16.70
C GLU A 146 -4.94 8.68 -15.36
N LEU A 147 -5.28 7.98 -14.27
CA LEU A 147 -4.72 8.20 -12.93
C LEU A 147 -4.32 6.86 -12.31
N THR A 148 -3.02 6.60 -12.23
CA THR A 148 -2.47 5.46 -11.48
C THR A 148 -1.98 5.94 -10.13
N ALA A 149 -2.53 5.39 -9.05
CA ALA A 149 -2.20 5.85 -7.70
C ALA A 149 -1.91 4.68 -6.75
N ALA A 150 -1.13 4.96 -5.71
CA ALA A 150 -0.86 4.04 -4.61
C ALA A 150 -0.68 4.84 -3.30
N CYS A 151 -0.98 4.23 -2.15
CA CYS A 151 -0.85 4.87 -0.85
C CYS A 151 -0.16 3.96 0.16
N GLY A 152 1.07 4.33 0.61
CA GLY A 152 1.85 3.58 1.59
C GLY A 152 2.18 2.14 1.15
N ALA A 153 2.33 1.90 -0.15
CA ALA A 153 2.35 0.54 -0.68
C ALA A 153 3.78 0.03 -1.02
N PHE A 154 4.68 0.88 -1.44
CA PHE A 154 6.03 0.47 -1.88
C PHE A 154 7.00 1.64 -2.00
N GLY A 155 8.29 1.31 -2.14
CA GLY A 155 9.40 2.21 -2.42
C GLY A 155 9.83 2.21 -3.89
N PRO A 156 11.09 2.64 -4.18
CA PRO A 156 11.62 2.83 -5.53
C PRO A 156 12.06 1.52 -6.20
N ASP A 157 11.13 0.59 -6.41
CA ASP A 157 11.38 -0.66 -7.13
C ASP A 157 11.28 -0.43 -8.66
N PRO A 158 12.33 -0.74 -9.45
CA PRO A 158 12.33 -0.52 -10.90
C PRO A 158 11.23 -1.30 -11.64
N ALA A 159 10.90 -2.53 -11.21
CA ALA A 159 9.87 -3.34 -11.86
C ALA A 159 8.48 -2.75 -11.60
N ILE A 160 8.20 -2.33 -10.36
CA ILE A 160 6.96 -1.64 -10.01
C ILE A 160 6.83 -0.35 -10.82
N LEU A 161 7.87 0.48 -10.84
CA LEU A 161 7.84 1.75 -11.58
C LEU A 161 7.67 1.57 -13.09
N ALA A 162 8.20 0.49 -13.65
CA ALA A 162 7.96 0.15 -15.06
C ALA A 162 6.50 -0.21 -15.31
N GLU A 163 5.89 -1.01 -14.44
CA GLU A 163 4.48 -1.39 -14.53
C GLU A 163 3.53 -0.18 -14.36
N LEU A 164 3.81 0.69 -13.38
CA LEU A 164 3.02 1.92 -13.22
C LEU A 164 3.04 2.77 -14.49
N ARG A 165 4.21 2.93 -15.12
CA ARG A 165 4.34 3.64 -16.40
C ARG A 165 3.63 2.91 -17.53
N ARG A 166 3.76 1.59 -17.62
CA ARG A 166 3.13 0.78 -18.67
C ARG A 166 1.61 0.95 -18.69
N ILE A 167 0.97 0.88 -17.52
CA ILE A 167 -0.49 0.97 -17.43
C ILE A 167 -1.04 2.40 -17.50
N THR A 168 -0.18 3.41 -17.27
CA THR A 168 -0.61 4.82 -17.30
C THR A 168 -0.65 5.32 -18.74
N ALA A 169 -1.78 5.94 -19.10
CA ALA A 169 -1.98 6.54 -20.41
C ALA A 169 -0.98 7.68 -20.66
N ARG A 170 -0.64 7.91 -21.91
CA ARG A 170 0.19 9.08 -22.27
C ARG A 170 -0.51 10.37 -21.85
N GLY A 171 0.16 11.16 -21.04
CA GLY A 171 -0.38 12.39 -20.44
C GLY A 171 -1.25 12.14 -19.21
N GLY A 172 -1.37 10.90 -18.77
CA GLY A 172 -1.97 10.55 -17.49
C GLY A 172 -1.07 10.93 -16.30
N THR A 173 -1.52 10.64 -15.10
CA THR A 173 -0.81 10.98 -13.86
C THR A 173 -0.48 9.71 -13.07
N ILE A 174 0.75 9.63 -12.55
CA ILE A 174 1.13 8.66 -11.52
C ILE A 174 1.27 9.42 -10.20
N ALA A 175 0.57 8.98 -9.15
CA ALA A 175 0.58 9.60 -7.82
C ALA A 175 0.90 8.55 -6.75
N LEU A 176 2.05 8.71 -6.08
CA LEU A 176 2.46 7.86 -4.96
C LEU A 176 2.31 8.65 -3.66
N ILE A 177 1.39 8.22 -2.82
CA ILE A 177 1.09 8.86 -1.52
C ILE A 177 1.90 8.15 -0.45
N SER A 178 2.69 8.90 0.29
CA SER A 178 3.62 8.39 1.33
C SER A 178 4.40 7.14 0.89
N PRO A 179 5.12 7.19 -0.26
CA PRO A 179 5.98 6.09 -0.64
C PRO A 179 7.16 5.97 0.33
N GLU A 180 7.74 4.80 0.43
CA GLU A 180 9.05 4.65 1.08
C GLU A 180 10.11 5.44 0.30
N GLU A 181 11.11 5.99 1.01
CA GLU A 181 12.23 6.75 0.40
C GLU A 181 11.79 7.90 -0.54
N PRO A 182 10.94 8.84 -0.10
CA PRO A 182 10.43 9.92 -0.96
C PRO A 182 11.55 10.80 -1.55
N GLU A 183 12.71 10.90 -0.89
CA GLU A 183 13.88 11.61 -1.37
C GLU A 183 14.47 10.99 -2.63
N TRP A 184 14.41 9.66 -2.76
CA TRP A 184 14.82 8.98 -3.98
C TRP A 184 13.95 9.39 -5.17
N PHE A 185 12.64 9.44 -4.98
CA PHE A 185 11.70 9.86 -6.02
C PHE A 185 11.96 11.30 -6.48
N GLU A 186 12.18 12.21 -5.53
CA GLU A 186 12.49 13.61 -5.82
C GLU A 186 13.79 13.75 -6.63
N ALA A 187 14.86 13.06 -6.22
CA ALA A 187 16.13 13.02 -6.95
C ALA A 187 16.01 12.42 -8.36
N ASN A 188 14.98 11.61 -8.63
CA ASN A 188 14.70 11.00 -9.92
C ASN A 188 13.57 11.70 -10.72
N GLY A 189 13.32 12.98 -10.42
CA GLY A 189 12.47 13.86 -11.21
C GLY A 189 10.97 13.73 -10.95
N TRP A 190 10.58 13.15 -9.80
CA TRP A 190 9.22 13.20 -9.34
C TRP A 190 8.96 14.53 -8.61
N ARG A 191 7.79 15.09 -8.80
CA ARG A 191 7.39 16.30 -8.09
C ARG A 191 6.86 15.93 -6.70
N ARG A 192 7.59 16.31 -5.67
CA ARG A 192 7.17 16.16 -4.27
C ARG A 192 6.25 17.32 -3.88
N MET A 193 5.16 16.98 -3.22
CA MET A 193 4.32 17.93 -2.49
C MET A 193 4.04 17.34 -1.11
N SER A 194 4.10 18.19 -0.10
CA SER A 194 3.88 17.79 1.30
C SER A 194 3.03 18.84 2.01
N PHE A 195 2.31 18.37 3.01
CA PHE A 195 1.49 19.21 3.88
C PHE A 195 2.07 19.18 5.30
N PRO A 196 1.74 20.17 6.13
CA PRO A 196 2.19 20.15 7.52
C PRO A 196 1.77 18.84 8.22
N PRO A 197 2.71 18.18 8.96
CA PRO A 197 2.39 16.96 9.68
C PRO A 197 1.28 17.23 10.70
N ALA A 198 0.31 16.33 10.73
CA ALA A 198 -0.78 16.34 11.70
C ALA A 198 -0.61 15.17 12.67
N ALA A 199 -1.07 15.34 13.89
CA ALA A 199 -1.14 14.22 14.83
C ALA A 199 -2.12 13.17 14.30
N PRO A 200 -1.86 11.86 14.54
CA PRO A 200 -2.84 10.83 14.24
C PRO A 200 -4.15 11.11 15.01
N PRO A 201 -5.30 10.73 14.45
CA PRO A 201 -6.57 10.90 15.15
C PRO A 201 -6.61 10.06 16.44
N PRO A 202 -7.43 10.42 17.44
CA PRO A 202 -7.66 9.60 18.60
C PRO A 202 -8.04 8.18 18.19
N HIS A 203 -7.34 7.19 18.72
CA HIS A 203 -7.51 5.78 18.37
C HIS A 203 -7.46 4.88 19.59
N PRO A 204 -7.97 3.64 19.50
CA PRO A 204 -7.93 2.70 20.62
C PRO A 204 -6.50 2.26 20.94
N ALA A 205 -6.15 2.19 22.24
CA ALA A 205 -4.82 1.80 22.72
C ALA A 205 -4.36 0.42 22.18
N ARG A 206 -5.29 -0.50 21.89
CA ARG A 206 -4.95 -1.81 21.30
C ARG A 206 -4.24 -1.74 19.94
N LEU A 207 -4.41 -0.63 19.20
CA LEU A 207 -3.66 -0.43 17.95
C LEU A 207 -2.20 -0.16 18.25
N ASP A 208 -1.90 0.74 19.20
CA ASP A 208 -0.52 0.97 19.64
C ASP A 208 0.12 -0.29 20.26
N GLU A 209 -0.67 -1.07 21.02
CA GLU A 209 -0.23 -2.32 21.62
C GLU A 209 0.17 -3.38 20.57
N PHE A 210 -0.43 -3.33 19.38
CA PHE A 210 -0.16 -4.28 18.31
C PHE A 210 0.82 -3.73 17.26
N PHE A 211 0.59 -2.54 16.75
CA PHE A 211 1.37 -1.95 15.65
C PHE A 211 2.54 -1.07 16.11
N GLY A 212 2.54 -0.63 17.37
CA GLY A 212 3.34 0.46 17.86
C GLY A 212 2.65 1.81 17.62
N PRO A 213 3.35 2.92 17.88
CA PRO A 213 2.80 4.26 17.63
C PRO A 213 2.32 4.39 16.19
N LEU A 214 1.10 4.92 16.02
CA LEU A 214 0.53 5.11 14.70
C LEU A 214 1.26 6.22 13.95
N ASP A 215 1.38 6.03 12.65
CA ASP A 215 1.93 7.05 11.75
C ASP A 215 0.97 8.25 11.66
N PRO A 216 1.50 9.46 11.41
CA PRO A 216 0.67 10.62 11.10
C PRO A 216 -0.12 10.37 9.79
N PRO A 217 -1.17 11.18 9.52
CA PRO A 217 -1.86 11.15 8.24
C PRO A 217 -0.90 11.17 7.05
N HIS A 218 -1.26 10.47 5.98
CA HIS A 218 -0.47 10.45 4.75
C HIS A 218 -0.45 11.84 4.10
N GLU A 219 0.61 12.59 4.30
CA GLU A 219 0.74 14.01 3.97
C GLU A 219 1.69 14.33 2.81
N ILE A 220 2.37 13.31 2.30
CA ILE A 220 3.32 13.44 1.18
C ILE A 220 2.73 12.78 -0.06
N VAL A 221 2.86 13.43 -1.20
CA VAL A 221 2.60 12.80 -2.50
C VAL A 221 3.73 13.09 -3.49
N MET A 222 4.17 12.05 -4.18
CA MET A 222 5.11 12.09 -5.29
C MET A 222 4.33 11.94 -6.59
N MET A 223 4.41 12.92 -7.51
CA MET A 223 3.65 12.90 -8.76
C MET A 223 4.56 12.96 -9.98
N ARG A 224 4.15 12.26 -11.04
CA ARG A 224 4.82 12.26 -12.35
C ARG A 224 3.79 12.13 -13.47
N ALA A 225 4.07 12.78 -14.63
CA ALA A 225 3.33 12.52 -15.86
C ALA A 225 3.67 11.13 -16.40
N GLY A 226 2.67 10.44 -16.92
CA GLY A 226 2.77 9.13 -17.56
C GLY A 226 3.33 9.20 -18.99
#